data_0ec64d46b57d172c0b28f48608f057d0
#
_entry.id   0ec64d46b57d172c0b28f48608f057d0
#
_cell.length_a   1.000
_cell.length_b   1.000
_cell.length_c   1.000
_cell.angle_alpha   90.00
_cell.angle_beta   90.00
_cell.angle_gamma   90.00
#
_symmetry.space_group_name_H-M   'P 1'
#
loop_
_entity.id
_entity.type
_entity.pdbx_description
1 polymer ?
#
loop_
_entity_poly.entity_id
_entity_poly.type
_entity_poly.pdbx_seq_one_letter_code
_entity_poly.pdbx_strand_id
1 'polypeptide(L)'
;MRLAKQGGFTVQTAASLTIGVLLASSALAQQTDRLLHFTATNSTQNFQEIATVIHAITEIPQANVDATEKSLSLQGTAGQVALAEWLFTNLDKPTNVPPSGAKHEYRISDTTDDLVRVFYLTNPQVPQGVQEMATAVRSLVNIRWMFTYNDLRATVVRGTSEQVNVAEFLFAAMDKPGIQPAASTSPEFRMNQQRDNLVRVFYLPNTKTVRDFQEVVTLVRSITDLRYAFTYNASRAAAVRGTEDQIALTKWLFENLDAASTTASRSGVNEYRFSPTSDDFVRVFYLTPAPTPESLQETAGRVRQTCNIRRAFTYNAPSAIVIRDTAQKITLAGKLIQEQAK
;
A
#
# COMPACT_ATOMS: atom_id res chain seq x y z
N MET A 1 45.33 -95.62 7.04
CA MET A 1 44.19 -96.59 7.04
C MET A 1 42.90 -95.82 6.90
N ARG A 2 42.17 -96.03 5.79
CA ARG A 2 40.73 -95.74 5.49
C ARG A 2 40.18 -94.34 5.90
N LEU A 3 39.89 -93.46 4.94
CA LEU A 3 38.62 -93.29 4.21
C LEU A 3 37.40 -92.98 5.07
N ALA A 4 36.86 -91.79 4.92
CA ALA A 4 35.44 -91.71 4.55
C ALA A 4 35.15 -90.23 4.04
N LYS A 5 34.55 -90.24 2.92
CA LYS A 5 34.02 -89.16 2.10
C LYS A 5 32.58 -88.88 2.56
N GLN A 6 32.17 -87.67 2.85
CA GLN A 6 30.77 -87.34 2.81
C GLN A 6 30.57 -85.93 2.21
N GLY A 7 29.73 -85.94 1.25
CA GLY A 7 29.33 -84.78 0.48
C GLY A 7 28.35 -83.87 1.23
N GLY A 8 28.56 -82.59 1.12
CA GLY A 8 27.64 -81.60 1.60
C GLY A 8 26.91 -80.93 0.44
N PHE A 9 25.60 -81.02 0.48
CA PHE A 9 24.65 -80.33 -0.42
C PHE A 9 24.74 -78.83 -0.29
N THR A 10 25.00 -78.15 -1.36
CA THR A 10 24.82 -76.72 -1.47
C THR A 10 23.39 -76.39 -1.85
N VAL A 11 22.66 -75.81 -0.92
CA VAL A 11 21.34 -75.24 -1.18
C VAL A 11 21.57 -73.84 -1.71
N GLN A 12 21.34 -73.64 -2.98
CA GLN A 12 21.23 -72.28 -3.59
C GLN A 12 19.86 -71.69 -3.25
N THR A 13 19.84 -70.78 -2.32
CA THR A 13 18.68 -69.92 -2.11
C THR A 13 18.69 -68.75 -3.17
N ALA A 14 17.79 -68.90 -4.13
CA ALA A 14 17.50 -67.82 -5.09
C ALA A 14 16.78 -66.71 -4.36
N ALA A 15 17.48 -65.56 -4.13
CA ALA A 15 16.86 -64.34 -3.66
C ALA A 15 16.19 -63.66 -4.85
N SER A 16 14.86 -63.71 -4.91
CA SER A 16 14.04 -62.98 -5.87
C SER A 16 14.03 -61.48 -5.46
N LEU A 17 14.80 -60.67 -6.17
CA LEU A 17 14.77 -59.22 -6.05
C LEU A 17 13.50 -58.70 -6.75
N THR A 18 12.43 -58.44 -5.98
CA THR A 18 11.24 -57.75 -6.48
C THR A 18 11.58 -56.28 -6.54
N ILE A 19 11.92 -55.77 -7.73
CA ILE A 19 12.03 -54.33 -7.99
C ILE A 19 10.60 -53.78 -8.04
N GLY A 20 10.19 -53.19 -6.91
CA GLY A 20 8.98 -52.37 -6.86
C GLY A 20 9.21 -51.08 -7.64
N VAL A 21 8.71 -51.02 -8.86
CA VAL A 21 8.60 -49.76 -9.61
C VAL A 21 7.53 -48.94 -8.92
N LEU A 22 7.98 -47.98 -8.07
CA LEU A 22 7.15 -46.88 -7.60
C LEU A 22 6.85 -45.98 -8.81
N LEU A 23 5.72 -46.22 -9.45
CA LEU A 23 5.11 -45.27 -10.36
C LEU A 23 4.68 -44.06 -9.50
N ALA A 24 5.58 -43.10 -9.39
CA ALA A 24 5.20 -41.73 -8.99
C ALA A 24 4.25 -41.21 -10.07
N SER A 25 2.95 -41.36 -9.83
CA SER A 25 1.91 -40.69 -10.58
C SER A 25 2.09 -39.18 -10.30
N SER A 26 2.94 -38.50 -11.08
CA SER A 26 2.81 -37.08 -11.24
C SER A 26 1.40 -36.88 -11.82
N ALA A 27 0.47 -36.46 -10.97
CA ALA A 27 -0.82 -35.95 -11.40
C ALA A 27 -0.49 -34.72 -12.27
N LEU A 28 -0.39 -34.93 -13.57
CA LEU A 28 -0.41 -33.84 -14.55
C LEU A 28 -1.74 -33.12 -14.30
N ALA A 29 -1.68 -31.92 -13.71
CA ALA A 29 -2.86 -31.10 -13.51
C ALA A 29 -3.57 -31.02 -14.85
N GLN A 30 -4.79 -31.55 -14.93
CA GLN A 30 -5.54 -31.63 -16.18
C GLN A 30 -5.70 -30.22 -16.73
N GLN A 31 -5.13 -29.99 -17.89
CA GLN A 31 -5.20 -28.70 -18.57
C GLN A 31 -6.62 -28.50 -19.08
N THR A 32 -7.19 -27.36 -18.80
CA THR A 32 -8.57 -26.98 -19.19
C THR A 32 -8.47 -25.81 -20.15
N ASP A 33 -9.14 -25.92 -21.28
CA ASP A 33 -9.28 -24.86 -22.26
C ASP A 33 -10.65 -24.20 -22.09
N ARG A 34 -10.69 -22.87 -22.24
CA ARG A 34 -11.93 -22.10 -22.14
C ARG A 34 -11.92 -20.92 -23.12
N LEU A 35 -13.04 -20.72 -23.79
CA LEU A 35 -13.27 -19.54 -24.64
C LEU A 35 -14.37 -18.69 -24.02
N LEU A 36 -14.09 -17.39 -23.80
CA LEU A 36 -15.00 -16.40 -23.27
C LEU A 36 -15.22 -15.30 -24.32
N HIS A 37 -16.46 -14.81 -24.45
CA HIS A 37 -16.79 -13.74 -25.39
C HIS A 37 -17.10 -12.45 -24.62
N PHE A 38 -16.45 -11.35 -25.02
CA PHE A 38 -16.72 -10.02 -24.48
C PHE A 38 -18.11 -9.56 -24.93
N THR A 39 -18.91 -9.14 -23.96
CA THR A 39 -20.31 -8.73 -24.18
C THR A 39 -20.55 -7.26 -23.89
N ALA A 40 -19.87 -6.71 -22.89
CA ALA A 40 -20.03 -5.33 -22.45
C ALA A 40 -18.90 -4.43 -22.93
N THR A 41 -17.69 -4.96 -22.99
CA THR A 41 -16.46 -4.27 -23.41
C THR A 41 -16.32 -4.29 -24.91
N ASN A 42 -15.98 -3.16 -25.55
CA ASN A 42 -15.95 -3.02 -27.00
C ASN A 42 -14.62 -2.49 -27.60
N SER A 43 -13.63 -2.14 -26.78
CA SER A 43 -12.35 -1.66 -27.29
C SER A 43 -11.26 -2.73 -27.18
N THR A 44 -10.41 -2.83 -28.21
CA THR A 44 -9.26 -3.74 -28.20
C THR A 44 -8.33 -3.48 -27.02
N GLN A 45 -8.15 -2.23 -26.63
CA GLN A 45 -7.35 -1.87 -25.45
C GLN A 45 -7.93 -2.48 -24.17
N ASN A 46 -9.25 -2.36 -23.97
CA ASN A 46 -9.91 -2.90 -22.79
C ASN A 46 -9.87 -4.43 -22.76
N PHE A 47 -9.97 -5.11 -23.93
CA PHE A 47 -9.78 -6.56 -24.02
C PHE A 47 -8.39 -6.96 -23.50
N GLN A 48 -7.34 -6.23 -23.94
CA GLN A 48 -5.96 -6.48 -23.51
C GLN A 48 -5.73 -6.17 -22.04
N GLU A 49 -6.33 -5.10 -21.50
CA GLU A 49 -6.25 -4.78 -20.07
C GLU A 49 -6.88 -5.90 -19.22
N ILE A 50 -8.10 -6.36 -19.58
CA ILE A 50 -8.77 -7.47 -18.88
C ILE A 50 -7.93 -8.76 -18.94
N ALA A 51 -7.43 -9.12 -20.13
CA ALA A 51 -6.58 -10.30 -20.29
C ALA A 51 -5.30 -10.21 -19.44
N THR A 52 -4.68 -9.02 -19.41
CA THR A 52 -3.49 -8.76 -18.58
C THR A 52 -3.78 -8.92 -17.09
N VAL A 53 -4.90 -8.37 -16.61
CA VAL A 53 -5.33 -8.52 -15.20
C VAL A 53 -5.57 -10.00 -14.88
N ILE A 54 -6.29 -10.71 -15.74
CA ILE A 54 -6.59 -12.14 -15.56
C ILE A 54 -5.28 -12.93 -15.52
N HIS A 55 -4.42 -12.79 -16.52
CA HIS A 55 -3.14 -13.51 -16.59
C HIS A 55 -2.30 -13.26 -15.32
N ALA A 56 -2.19 -12.00 -14.89
CA ALA A 56 -1.35 -11.63 -13.77
C ALA A 56 -1.89 -12.09 -12.40
N ILE A 57 -3.21 -12.07 -12.20
CA ILE A 57 -3.85 -12.48 -10.94
C ILE A 57 -3.94 -13.99 -10.80
N THR A 58 -4.28 -14.68 -11.89
CA THR A 58 -4.48 -16.15 -11.89
C THR A 58 -3.19 -16.92 -12.11
N GLU A 59 -2.15 -16.25 -12.62
CA GLU A 59 -0.91 -16.88 -13.08
C GLU A 59 -1.17 -17.98 -14.12
N ILE A 60 -2.28 -17.82 -14.90
CA ILE A 60 -2.65 -18.77 -15.96
C ILE A 60 -1.62 -18.76 -17.09
N PRO A 61 -1.16 -19.90 -17.61
CA PRO A 61 -0.12 -19.94 -18.63
C PRO A 61 -0.49 -19.21 -19.93
N GLN A 62 -1.75 -19.27 -20.36
CA GLN A 62 -2.22 -18.65 -21.58
C GLN A 62 -3.55 -17.91 -21.37
N ALA A 63 -3.59 -16.65 -21.81
CA ALA A 63 -4.76 -15.79 -21.86
C ALA A 63 -4.63 -14.91 -23.12
N ASN A 64 -5.18 -15.41 -24.25
CA ASN A 64 -5.00 -14.78 -25.55
C ASN A 64 -6.30 -14.12 -26.03
N VAL A 65 -6.18 -12.86 -26.45
CA VAL A 65 -7.30 -12.06 -26.99
C VAL A 65 -7.37 -12.20 -28.49
N ASP A 66 -8.54 -12.53 -29.01
CA ASP A 66 -8.92 -12.30 -30.41
C ASP A 66 -9.87 -11.09 -30.47
N ALA A 67 -9.34 -9.97 -30.97
CA ALA A 67 -10.10 -8.72 -31.05
C ALA A 67 -11.18 -8.75 -32.14
N THR A 68 -11.03 -9.58 -33.18
CA THR A 68 -12.00 -9.73 -34.27
C THR A 68 -13.23 -10.48 -33.81
N GLU A 69 -13.01 -11.61 -33.11
CA GLU A 69 -14.05 -12.44 -32.56
C GLU A 69 -14.54 -11.94 -31.20
N LYS A 70 -13.94 -10.85 -30.67
CA LYS A 70 -14.18 -10.34 -29.31
C LYS A 70 -14.15 -11.45 -28.27
N SER A 71 -13.10 -12.25 -28.30
CA SER A 71 -12.97 -13.40 -27.43
C SER A 71 -11.65 -13.45 -26.67
N LEU A 72 -11.65 -14.15 -25.54
CA LEU A 72 -10.50 -14.46 -24.71
C LEU A 72 -10.39 -15.98 -24.56
N SER A 73 -9.33 -16.56 -25.10
CA SER A 73 -9.02 -17.96 -24.92
C SER A 73 -8.09 -18.16 -23.72
N LEU A 74 -8.48 -19.08 -22.84
CA LEU A 74 -7.77 -19.40 -21.60
C LEU A 74 -7.29 -20.85 -21.64
N GLN A 75 -6.06 -21.11 -21.19
CA GLN A 75 -5.54 -22.45 -21.00
C GLN A 75 -4.76 -22.54 -19.71
N GLY A 76 -5.17 -23.46 -18.81
CA GLY A 76 -4.55 -23.61 -17.48
C GLY A 76 -5.16 -24.74 -16.66
N THR A 77 -4.87 -24.77 -15.38
CA THR A 77 -5.53 -25.72 -14.46
C THR A 77 -7.00 -25.33 -14.26
N ALA A 78 -7.83 -26.27 -13.85
CA ALA A 78 -9.26 -26.04 -13.59
C ALA A 78 -9.49 -24.88 -12.61
N GLY A 79 -8.67 -24.78 -11.54
CA GLY A 79 -8.75 -23.68 -10.56
C GLY A 79 -8.38 -22.31 -11.15
N GLN A 80 -7.33 -22.26 -11.98
CA GLN A 80 -6.93 -21.04 -12.67
C GLN A 80 -8.01 -20.57 -13.65
N VAL A 81 -8.60 -21.49 -14.43
CA VAL A 81 -9.65 -21.19 -15.38
C VAL A 81 -10.91 -20.71 -14.65
N ALA A 82 -11.31 -21.36 -13.54
CA ALA A 82 -12.47 -20.93 -12.74
C ALA A 82 -12.29 -19.52 -12.17
N LEU A 83 -11.09 -19.20 -11.63
CA LEU A 83 -10.77 -17.84 -11.17
C LEU A 83 -10.77 -16.84 -12.32
N ALA A 84 -10.24 -17.21 -13.49
CA ALA A 84 -10.21 -16.38 -14.69
C ALA A 84 -11.63 -16.06 -15.19
N GLU A 85 -12.54 -17.04 -15.22
CA GLU A 85 -13.96 -16.85 -15.56
C GLU A 85 -14.65 -15.91 -14.58
N TRP A 86 -14.39 -16.09 -13.28
CA TRP A 86 -14.93 -15.20 -12.26
C TRP A 86 -14.43 -13.77 -12.42
N LEU A 87 -13.14 -13.56 -12.69
CA LEU A 87 -12.57 -12.24 -12.98
C LEU A 87 -13.16 -11.65 -14.24
N PHE A 88 -13.24 -12.42 -15.32
CA PHE A 88 -13.85 -11.98 -16.58
C PHE A 88 -15.26 -11.46 -16.36
N THR A 89 -16.11 -12.22 -15.65
CA THR A 89 -17.50 -11.83 -15.32
C THR A 89 -17.57 -10.54 -14.50
N ASN A 90 -16.54 -10.26 -13.68
CA ASN A 90 -16.48 -9.02 -12.91
C ASN A 90 -15.89 -7.84 -13.67
N LEU A 91 -15.09 -8.06 -14.70
CA LEU A 91 -14.42 -7.01 -15.45
C LEU A 91 -15.12 -6.69 -16.80
N ASP A 92 -15.78 -7.65 -17.44
CA ASP A 92 -16.59 -7.40 -18.64
C ASP A 92 -17.99 -6.91 -18.27
N LYS A 93 -18.06 -5.67 -17.76
CA LYS A 93 -19.31 -5.00 -17.34
C LYS A 93 -19.49 -3.65 -18.02
N PRO A 94 -20.74 -3.21 -18.21
CA PRO A 94 -21.03 -1.87 -18.70
C PRO A 94 -20.51 -0.80 -17.72
N THR A 95 -19.86 0.24 -18.24
CA THR A 95 -19.23 1.32 -17.46
C THR A 95 -20.22 2.22 -16.72
N ASN A 96 -21.48 2.23 -17.16
CA ASN A 96 -22.56 3.08 -16.64
C ASN A 96 -23.40 2.43 -15.52
N VAL A 97 -23.12 1.18 -15.19
CA VAL A 97 -23.80 0.47 -14.10
C VAL A 97 -22.93 0.55 -12.85
N PRO A 98 -23.38 1.28 -11.79
CA PRO A 98 -22.63 1.26 -10.54
C PRO A 98 -22.58 -0.18 -10.02
N PRO A 99 -21.40 -0.62 -9.56
CA PRO A 99 -21.28 -1.96 -8.97
C PRO A 99 -22.24 -2.09 -7.80
N SER A 100 -22.93 -3.21 -7.72
CA SER A 100 -23.77 -3.52 -6.56
C SER A 100 -22.88 -3.54 -5.31
N GLY A 101 -23.40 -3.08 -4.16
CA GLY A 101 -22.65 -3.04 -2.89
C GLY A 101 -22.24 -4.43 -2.33
N ALA A 102 -22.37 -5.48 -3.14
CA ALA A 102 -21.92 -6.83 -2.81
C ALA A 102 -20.37 -6.92 -2.85
N LYS A 103 -19.78 -7.64 -1.92
CA LYS A 103 -18.35 -7.93 -1.94
C LYS A 103 -18.04 -8.88 -3.11
N HIS A 104 -17.29 -8.38 -4.08
CA HIS A 104 -16.82 -9.19 -5.21
C HIS A 104 -15.53 -9.92 -4.80
N GLU A 105 -15.70 -11.05 -4.13
CA GLU A 105 -14.60 -11.83 -3.54
C GLU A 105 -14.61 -13.27 -4.05
N TYR A 106 -13.42 -13.81 -4.30
CA TYR A 106 -13.17 -15.19 -4.66
C TYR A 106 -12.12 -15.79 -3.75
N ARG A 107 -12.41 -16.90 -3.09
CA ARG A 107 -11.45 -17.65 -2.29
C ARG A 107 -10.82 -18.73 -3.17
N ILE A 108 -9.49 -18.68 -3.31
CA ILE A 108 -8.77 -19.60 -4.22
C ILE A 108 -8.76 -21.02 -3.66
N SER A 109 -8.64 -21.16 -2.33
CA SER A 109 -8.63 -22.45 -1.64
C SER A 109 -9.14 -22.29 -0.22
N ASP A 110 -9.85 -23.30 0.29
CA ASP A 110 -10.28 -23.33 1.69
C ASP A 110 -9.13 -23.64 2.67
N THR A 111 -8.00 -24.13 2.15
CA THR A 111 -6.83 -24.52 2.96
C THR A 111 -5.76 -23.43 3.03
N THR A 112 -5.83 -22.40 2.20
CA THR A 112 -4.87 -21.30 2.17
C THR A 112 -5.60 -19.96 2.39
N ASP A 113 -4.96 -19.03 3.08
CA ASP A 113 -5.47 -17.67 3.22
C ASP A 113 -5.11 -16.85 1.97
N ASP A 114 -5.72 -17.21 0.82
CA ASP A 114 -5.49 -16.57 -0.47
C ASP A 114 -6.84 -16.15 -1.09
N LEU A 115 -7.07 -14.86 -1.10
CA LEU A 115 -8.30 -14.23 -1.57
C LEU A 115 -8.02 -13.34 -2.79
N VAL A 116 -8.99 -13.28 -3.69
CA VAL A 116 -9.06 -12.27 -4.75
C VAL A 116 -10.31 -11.42 -4.53
N ARG A 117 -10.14 -10.10 -4.56
CA ARG A 117 -11.26 -9.16 -4.48
C ARG A 117 -11.15 -8.08 -5.54
N VAL A 118 -12.29 -7.72 -6.13
CA VAL A 118 -12.41 -6.60 -7.06
C VAL A 118 -13.03 -5.43 -6.33
N PHE A 119 -12.30 -4.30 -6.31
CA PHE A 119 -12.75 -3.03 -5.76
C PHE A 119 -13.09 -2.09 -6.91
N TYR A 120 -14.31 -1.56 -6.91
CA TYR A 120 -14.73 -0.53 -7.86
C TYR A 120 -14.70 0.82 -7.15
N LEU A 121 -13.94 1.76 -7.72
CA LEU A 121 -13.76 3.09 -7.15
C LEU A 121 -14.75 4.05 -7.80
N THR A 122 -15.36 4.90 -6.99
CA THR A 122 -16.45 5.79 -7.45
C THR A 122 -16.00 7.22 -7.69
N ASN A 123 -15.02 7.69 -6.93
CA ASN A 123 -14.65 9.11 -6.93
C ASN A 123 -13.45 9.50 -7.80
N PRO A 124 -12.49 8.64 -8.17
CA PRO A 124 -11.45 9.02 -9.13
C PRO A 124 -12.07 9.39 -10.47
N GLN A 125 -11.91 10.64 -10.90
CA GLN A 125 -12.46 11.11 -12.18
C GLN A 125 -11.54 10.78 -13.37
N VAL A 126 -10.29 10.46 -13.09
CA VAL A 126 -9.26 10.16 -14.10
C VAL A 126 -8.48 8.90 -13.70
N PRO A 127 -7.93 8.16 -14.68
CA PRO A 127 -7.15 6.95 -14.43
C PRO A 127 -5.99 7.15 -13.44
N GLN A 128 -5.36 8.34 -13.46
CA GLN A 128 -4.29 8.67 -12.53
C GLN A 128 -4.71 8.54 -11.06
N GLY A 129 -5.94 8.96 -10.71
CA GLY A 129 -6.45 8.85 -9.34
C GLY A 129 -6.59 7.38 -8.89
N VAL A 130 -7.00 6.49 -9.79
CA VAL A 130 -7.05 5.03 -9.53
C VAL A 130 -5.63 4.51 -9.26
N GLN A 131 -4.65 4.91 -10.08
CA GLN A 131 -3.25 4.50 -9.93
C GLN A 131 -2.61 5.04 -8.65
N GLU A 132 -2.89 6.29 -8.26
CA GLU A 132 -2.41 6.87 -6.99
C GLU A 132 -2.91 6.03 -5.80
N MET A 133 -4.21 5.71 -5.74
CA MET A 133 -4.78 4.89 -4.67
C MET A 133 -4.21 3.47 -4.68
N ALA A 134 -4.14 2.81 -5.84
CA ALA A 134 -3.58 1.47 -5.95
C ALA A 134 -2.11 1.43 -5.51
N THR A 135 -1.32 2.44 -5.87
CA THR A 135 0.08 2.56 -5.45
C THR A 135 0.21 2.71 -3.94
N ALA A 136 -0.61 3.57 -3.33
CA ALA A 136 -0.64 3.75 -1.87
C ALA A 136 -0.99 2.43 -1.16
N VAL A 137 -2.06 1.77 -1.57
CA VAL A 137 -2.52 0.50 -0.98
C VAL A 137 -1.47 -0.59 -1.16
N ARG A 138 -0.95 -0.80 -2.38
CA ARG A 138 0.08 -1.80 -2.65
C ARG A 138 1.29 -1.64 -1.73
N SER A 139 1.77 -0.41 -1.58
CA SER A 139 2.98 -0.11 -0.81
C SER A 139 2.77 -0.19 0.69
N LEU A 140 1.61 0.29 1.20
CA LEU A 140 1.29 0.23 2.63
C LEU A 140 1.09 -1.20 3.12
N VAL A 141 0.53 -2.07 2.27
CA VAL A 141 0.11 -3.42 2.65
C VAL A 141 1.08 -4.50 2.16
N ASN A 142 2.06 -4.15 1.32
CA ASN A 142 2.97 -5.10 0.67
C ASN A 142 2.23 -6.15 -0.19
N ILE A 143 1.24 -5.71 -0.96
CA ILE A 143 0.50 -6.60 -1.86
C ILE A 143 1.31 -6.82 -3.14
N ARG A 144 1.56 -8.08 -3.47
CA ARG A 144 2.28 -8.46 -4.69
C ARG A 144 1.38 -8.38 -5.92
N TRP A 145 0.19 -8.95 -5.85
CA TRP A 145 -0.74 -9.03 -6.97
C TRP A 145 -1.85 -7.99 -6.82
N MET A 146 -1.68 -6.89 -7.49
CA MET A 146 -2.67 -5.81 -7.57
C MET A 146 -2.60 -5.16 -8.94
N PHE A 147 -3.72 -5.12 -9.63
CA PHE A 147 -3.83 -4.58 -10.98
C PHE A 147 -5.07 -3.71 -11.10
N THR A 148 -4.95 -2.65 -11.90
CA THR A 148 -6.05 -1.73 -12.16
C THR A 148 -6.63 -1.99 -13.54
N TYR A 149 -7.95 -1.83 -13.65
CA TYR A 149 -8.67 -1.77 -14.90
C TYR A 149 -9.38 -0.43 -15.00
N ASN A 150 -8.91 0.43 -15.91
CA ASN A 150 -9.25 1.85 -15.90
C ASN A 150 -10.70 2.12 -16.32
N ASP A 151 -11.24 1.38 -17.27
CA ASP A 151 -12.59 1.59 -17.82
C ASP A 151 -13.67 1.50 -16.75
N LEU A 152 -13.56 0.53 -15.84
CA LEU A 152 -14.45 0.38 -14.69
C LEU A 152 -13.93 1.07 -13.41
N ARG A 153 -12.80 1.74 -13.45
CA ARG A 153 -12.10 2.24 -12.24
C ARG A 153 -11.95 1.14 -11.19
N ALA A 154 -11.71 -0.08 -11.67
CA ALA A 154 -11.59 -1.24 -10.80
C ALA A 154 -10.13 -1.51 -10.42
N THR A 155 -9.93 -2.04 -9.20
CA THR A 155 -8.65 -2.57 -8.77
C THR A 155 -8.85 -3.99 -8.28
N VAL A 156 -8.13 -4.93 -8.88
CA VAL A 156 -8.13 -6.34 -8.49
C VAL A 156 -6.96 -6.59 -7.56
N VAL A 157 -7.24 -7.17 -6.42
CA VAL A 157 -6.26 -7.47 -5.36
C VAL A 157 -6.30 -8.95 -5.04
N ARG A 158 -5.13 -9.60 -5.02
CA ARG A 158 -4.96 -10.95 -4.50
C ARG A 158 -3.95 -10.93 -3.35
N GLY A 159 -4.30 -11.55 -2.23
CA GLY A 159 -3.47 -11.62 -1.05
C GLY A 159 -4.15 -12.34 0.10
N THR A 160 -3.57 -12.27 1.29
CA THR A 160 -4.18 -12.81 2.51
C THR A 160 -5.44 -12.06 2.89
N SER A 161 -6.31 -12.68 3.68
CA SER A 161 -7.52 -12.02 4.21
C SER A 161 -7.19 -10.70 4.90
N GLU A 162 -6.11 -10.64 5.68
CA GLU A 162 -5.67 -9.40 6.32
C GLU A 162 -5.29 -8.34 5.28
N GLN A 163 -4.48 -8.69 4.28
CA GLN A 163 -4.06 -7.76 3.23
C GLN A 163 -5.26 -7.20 2.46
N VAL A 164 -6.20 -8.06 2.09
CA VAL A 164 -7.42 -7.66 1.38
C VAL A 164 -8.33 -6.77 2.23
N ASN A 165 -8.44 -7.03 3.54
CA ASN A 165 -9.22 -6.20 4.47
C ASN A 165 -8.57 -4.83 4.71
N VAL A 166 -7.23 -4.75 4.81
CA VAL A 166 -6.53 -3.45 4.88
C VAL A 166 -6.70 -2.67 3.57
N ALA A 167 -6.66 -3.35 2.42
CA ALA A 167 -6.92 -2.72 1.13
C ALA A 167 -8.35 -2.16 1.06
N GLU A 168 -9.37 -2.91 1.50
CA GLU A 168 -10.75 -2.44 1.61
C GLU A 168 -10.85 -1.18 2.48
N PHE A 169 -10.24 -1.22 3.67
CA PHE A 169 -10.20 -0.08 4.58
C PHE A 169 -9.58 1.16 3.92
N LEU A 170 -8.44 1.00 3.26
CA LEU A 170 -7.74 2.11 2.61
C LEU A 170 -8.53 2.68 1.42
N PHE A 171 -9.08 1.82 0.55
CA PHE A 171 -9.93 2.27 -0.55
C PHE A 171 -11.17 3.02 -0.03
N ALA A 172 -11.88 2.46 0.95
CA ALA A 172 -13.04 3.10 1.54
C ALA A 172 -12.73 4.45 2.21
N ALA A 173 -11.52 4.59 2.79
CA ALA A 173 -11.09 5.86 3.38
C ALA A 173 -10.69 6.89 2.32
N MET A 174 -10.01 6.49 1.23
CA MET A 174 -9.53 7.41 0.21
C MET A 174 -10.56 7.72 -0.88
N ASP A 175 -11.43 6.75 -1.23
CA ASP A 175 -12.47 6.91 -2.25
C ASP A 175 -13.65 7.75 -1.71
N LYS A 176 -13.37 9.00 -1.40
CA LYS A 176 -14.32 9.99 -0.89
C LYS A 176 -14.49 11.14 -1.88
N PRO A 177 -15.68 11.71 -2.02
CA PRO A 177 -15.90 12.86 -2.89
C PRO A 177 -15.27 14.12 -2.28
N GLY A 178 -14.46 14.82 -3.08
CA GLY A 178 -13.87 16.11 -2.69
C GLY A 178 -12.89 16.05 -1.52
N ILE A 179 -12.53 17.23 -1.01
CA ILE A 179 -11.63 17.37 0.14
C ILE A 179 -12.41 17.08 1.41
N GLN A 180 -11.92 16.12 2.20
CA GLN A 180 -12.55 15.71 3.45
C GLN A 180 -12.16 16.65 4.60
N PRO A 181 -13.06 16.96 5.55
CA PRO A 181 -12.72 17.75 6.73
C PRO A 181 -11.66 17.01 7.57
N ALA A 182 -10.83 17.77 8.30
CA ALA A 182 -9.94 17.22 9.29
C ALA A 182 -10.80 16.57 10.39
N ALA A 183 -10.98 15.26 10.28
CA ALA A 183 -11.76 14.54 11.26
C ALA A 183 -10.94 14.39 12.55
N SER A 184 -11.54 14.68 13.70
CA SER A 184 -10.97 14.36 15.00
C SER A 184 -10.65 12.88 15.16
N THR A 185 -11.31 12.02 14.38
CA THR A 185 -11.09 10.58 14.28
C THR A 185 -10.76 10.21 12.83
N SER A 186 -9.47 10.20 12.50
CA SER A 186 -9.03 9.62 11.22
C SER A 186 -9.23 8.11 11.24
N PRO A 187 -9.71 7.50 10.14
CA PRO A 187 -9.84 6.05 10.06
C PRO A 187 -8.52 5.34 10.38
N GLU A 188 -8.60 4.27 11.16
CA GLU A 188 -7.45 3.51 11.66
C GLU A 188 -7.68 2.02 11.50
N PHE A 189 -6.64 1.28 11.13
CA PHE A 189 -6.64 -0.18 11.05
C PHE A 189 -5.37 -0.74 11.69
N ARG A 190 -5.52 -1.76 12.54
CA ARG A 190 -4.41 -2.44 13.19
C ARG A 190 -4.18 -3.81 12.55
N MET A 191 -2.98 -4.00 12.00
CA MET A 191 -2.52 -5.28 11.44
C MET A 191 -1.95 -6.19 12.54
N ASN A 192 -2.07 -7.51 12.38
CA ASN A 192 -1.81 -8.45 13.48
C ASN A 192 -0.34 -8.76 13.76
N GLN A 193 0.56 -8.70 12.77
CA GLN A 193 1.87 -9.35 12.88
C GLN A 193 3.10 -8.46 12.65
N GLN A 194 2.99 -7.14 12.73
CA GLN A 194 4.12 -6.25 12.42
C GLN A 194 4.35 -5.22 13.53
N ARG A 195 5.60 -4.77 13.70
CA ARG A 195 5.90 -3.70 14.67
C ARG A 195 5.26 -2.37 14.27
N ASP A 196 5.34 -2.04 12.97
CA ASP A 196 4.68 -0.90 12.34
C ASP A 196 3.29 -1.31 11.85
N ASN A 197 2.45 -1.71 12.78
CA ASN A 197 1.18 -2.38 12.50
C ASN A 197 -0.03 -1.44 12.40
N LEU A 198 0.16 -0.14 12.67
CA LEU A 198 -0.93 0.81 12.64
C LEU A 198 -0.99 1.53 11.29
N VAL A 199 -2.10 1.33 10.59
CA VAL A 199 -2.42 2.02 9.33
C VAL A 199 -3.45 3.09 9.60
N ARG A 200 -3.21 4.34 9.16
CA ARG A 200 -4.12 5.45 9.38
C ARG A 200 -4.20 6.37 8.17
N VAL A 201 -5.37 6.93 7.94
CA VAL A 201 -5.60 7.92 6.88
C VAL A 201 -5.91 9.26 7.52
N PHE A 202 -5.13 10.28 7.18
CA PHE A 202 -5.32 11.66 7.61
C PHE A 202 -5.80 12.52 6.44
N TYR A 203 -6.69 13.46 6.71
CA TYR A 203 -7.14 14.44 5.73
C TYR A 203 -6.62 15.83 6.11
N LEU A 204 -6.07 16.54 5.13
CA LEU A 204 -5.45 17.86 5.31
C LEU A 204 -6.21 18.93 4.49
N PRO A 205 -7.41 19.34 4.94
CA PRO A 205 -8.28 20.22 4.18
C PRO A 205 -7.76 21.67 4.02
N ASN A 206 -6.88 22.11 4.90
CA ASN A 206 -6.40 23.50 4.91
C ASN A 206 -5.18 23.72 4.01
N THR A 207 -4.57 22.66 3.46
CA THR A 207 -3.54 22.78 2.43
C THR A 207 -4.14 23.37 1.15
N LYS A 208 -3.62 24.53 0.70
CA LYS A 208 -4.22 25.27 -0.42
C LYS A 208 -3.95 24.63 -1.77
N THR A 209 -2.74 24.12 -1.96
CA THR A 209 -2.30 23.53 -3.23
C THR A 209 -1.89 22.06 -3.05
N VAL A 210 -1.80 21.33 -4.17
CA VAL A 210 -1.23 19.96 -4.17
C VAL A 210 0.21 19.99 -3.68
N ARG A 211 0.96 21.02 -4.04
CA ARG A 211 2.35 21.20 -3.62
C ARG A 211 2.46 21.33 -2.11
N ASP A 212 1.66 22.21 -1.49
CA ASP A 212 1.66 22.38 -0.03
C ASP A 212 1.32 21.09 0.69
N PHE A 213 0.32 20.34 0.16
CA PHE A 213 -0.08 19.05 0.70
C PHE A 213 1.06 18.02 0.62
N GLN A 214 1.74 17.91 -0.51
CA GLN A 214 2.86 16.99 -0.68
C GLN A 214 4.08 17.42 0.15
N GLU A 215 4.32 18.73 0.29
CA GLU A 215 5.41 19.28 1.11
C GLU A 215 5.21 18.91 2.59
N VAL A 216 4.01 19.12 3.15
CA VAL A 216 3.76 18.81 4.56
C VAL A 216 3.82 17.31 4.83
N VAL A 217 3.32 16.46 3.93
CA VAL A 217 3.41 14.99 4.09
C VAL A 217 4.87 14.52 4.03
N THR A 218 5.67 15.07 3.12
CA THR A 218 7.11 14.77 3.01
C THR A 218 7.87 15.19 4.25
N LEU A 219 7.60 16.37 4.78
CA LEU A 219 8.17 16.88 6.02
C LEU A 219 7.82 15.95 7.19
N VAL A 220 6.55 15.65 7.36
CA VAL A 220 6.07 14.80 8.46
C VAL A 220 6.70 13.41 8.37
N ARG A 221 6.74 12.79 7.18
CA ARG A 221 7.42 11.52 6.96
C ARG A 221 8.88 11.56 7.42
N SER A 222 9.59 12.65 7.13
CA SER A 222 11.02 12.82 7.47
C SER A 222 11.24 13.04 8.97
N ILE A 223 10.36 13.78 9.64
CA ILE A 223 10.43 14.03 11.09
C ILE A 223 10.08 12.77 11.89
N THR A 224 9.08 12.02 11.44
CA THR A 224 8.56 10.84 12.16
C THR A 224 9.31 9.55 11.85
N ASP A 225 10.23 9.57 10.87
CA ASP A 225 10.89 8.39 10.32
C ASP A 225 9.90 7.34 9.79
N LEU A 226 8.76 7.77 9.27
CA LEU A 226 7.80 6.88 8.64
C LEU A 226 8.38 6.26 7.36
N ARG A 227 8.43 4.95 7.31
CA ARG A 227 8.81 4.23 6.09
C ARG A 227 7.71 4.34 5.03
N TYR A 228 6.47 4.29 5.47
CA TYR A 228 5.29 4.24 4.62
C TYR A 228 4.42 5.48 4.82
N ALA A 229 4.43 6.38 3.87
CA ALA A 229 3.55 7.55 3.81
C ALA A 229 3.27 7.86 2.33
N PHE A 230 2.00 7.87 1.96
CA PHE A 230 1.53 8.06 0.58
C PHE A 230 0.41 9.09 0.54
N THR A 231 0.34 9.82 -0.55
CA THR A 231 -0.64 10.88 -0.77
C THR A 231 -1.67 10.46 -1.81
N TYR A 232 -2.93 10.80 -1.57
CA TYR A 232 -3.96 10.83 -2.59
C TYR A 232 -4.45 12.28 -2.73
N ASN A 233 -4.10 12.90 -3.87
CA ASN A 233 -4.19 14.34 -4.04
C ASN A 233 -5.64 14.85 -4.12
N ALA A 234 -6.55 14.09 -4.72
CA ALA A 234 -7.92 14.52 -4.97
C ALA A 234 -8.71 14.82 -3.67
N SER A 235 -8.55 14.02 -2.64
CA SER A 235 -9.21 14.21 -1.34
C SER A 235 -8.30 14.79 -0.25
N ARG A 236 -7.06 15.18 -0.58
CA ARG A 236 -6.04 15.61 0.39
C ARG A 236 -5.83 14.55 1.50
N ALA A 237 -5.87 13.27 1.13
CA ALA A 237 -5.67 12.17 2.07
C ALA A 237 -4.21 11.72 2.09
N ALA A 238 -3.65 11.61 3.30
CA ALA A 238 -2.34 11.03 3.57
C ALA A 238 -2.54 9.67 4.27
N ALA A 239 -2.23 8.58 3.58
CA ALA A 239 -2.28 7.24 4.13
C ALA A 239 -0.88 6.86 4.65
N VAL A 240 -0.80 6.48 5.92
CA VAL A 240 0.46 6.18 6.60
C VAL A 240 0.41 4.86 7.34
N ARG A 241 1.56 4.24 7.51
CA ARG A 241 1.73 3.06 8.35
C ARG A 241 2.99 3.22 9.21
N GLY A 242 2.86 2.91 10.50
CA GLY A 242 3.95 3.04 11.46
C GLY A 242 3.64 2.41 12.81
N THR A 243 4.51 2.67 13.78
CA THR A 243 4.27 2.36 15.20
C THR A 243 3.26 3.33 15.81
N GLU A 244 2.70 3.00 16.97
CA GLU A 244 1.79 3.90 17.70
C GLU A 244 2.41 5.28 17.93
N ASP A 245 3.66 5.33 18.39
CA ASP A 245 4.36 6.59 18.66
C ASP A 245 4.55 7.42 17.38
N GLN A 246 4.91 6.78 16.25
CA GLN A 246 5.05 7.45 14.97
C GLN A 246 3.71 8.00 14.48
N ILE A 247 2.63 7.25 14.62
CA ILE A 247 1.28 7.68 14.23
C ILE A 247 0.77 8.81 15.14
N ALA A 248 1.05 8.74 16.46
CA ALA A 248 0.69 9.80 17.40
C ALA A 248 1.43 11.11 17.08
N LEU A 249 2.75 11.04 16.83
CA LEU A 249 3.52 12.20 16.39
C LEU A 249 3.04 12.73 15.04
N THR A 250 2.73 11.85 14.08
CA THR A 250 2.18 12.24 12.77
C THR A 250 0.87 13.00 12.92
N LYS A 251 -0.03 12.51 13.78
CA LYS A 251 -1.29 13.19 14.09
C LYS A 251 -1.03 14.60 14.63
N TRP A 252 -0.18 14.70 15.65
CA TRP A 252 0.16 15.98 16.26
C TRP A 252 0.74 16.97 15.25
N LEU A 253 1.65 16.50 14.38
CA LEU A 253 2.25 17.35 13.34
C LEU A 253 1.21 17.84 12.33
N PHE A 254 0.33 16.97 11.84
CA PHE A 254 -0.71 17.38 10.91
C PHE A 254 -1.70 18.37 11.53
N GLU A 255 -2.11 18.16 12.79
CA GLU A 255 -2.96 19.09 13.52
C GLU A 255 -2.34 20.48 13.68
N ASN A 256 -1.02 20.56 13.85
CA ASN A 256 -0.32 21.84 13.94
C ASN A 256 -0.07 22.47 12.56
N LEU A 257 0.36 21.68 11.58
CA LEU A 257 0.80 22.22 10.28
C LEU A 257 -0.34 22.48 9.29
N ASP A 258 -1.45 21.74 9.41
CA ASP A 258 -2.67 21.94 8.61
C ASP A 258 -3.71 22.79 9.37
N ALA A 259 -3.34 23.48 10.45
CA ALA A 259 -4.25 24.36 11.17
C ALA A 259 -4.70 25.54 10.28
N ALA A 260 -5.98 25.86 10.35
CA ALA A 260 -6.51 27.07 9.70
C ALA A 260 -5.69 28.30 10.14
N SER A 261 -5.38 29.18 9.21
CA SER A 261 -4.44 30.31 9.35
C SER A 261 -4.85 31.41 10.37
N THR A 262 -5.40 31.03 11.51
CA THR A 262 -5.68 32.00 12.59
C THR A 262 -4.44 32.17 13.46
N THR A 263 -3.99 33.41 13.59
CA THR A 263 -2.81 33.83 14.37
C THR A 263 -2.83 33.33 15.83
N ALA A 264 -4.00 33.07 16.39
CA ALA A 264 -4.17 32.56 17.75
C ALA A 264 -3.68 31.11 17.97
N SER A 265 -3.73 30.26 16.95
CA SER A 265 -3.26 28.88 17.02
C SER A 265 -1.73 28.74 16.96
N ARG A 266 -1.02 29.82 16.64
CA ARG A 266 0.44 29.82 16.38
C ARG A 266 1.27 30.42 17.50
N SER A 267 0.65 30.92 18.58
CA SER A 267 1.32 31.69 19.63
C SER A 267 1.80 30.86 20.84
N GLY A 268 1.68 29.53 20.81
CA GLY A 268 2.12 28.63 21.89
C GLY A 268 3.45 27.94 21.61
N VAL A 269 4.04 27.34 22.66
CA VAL A 269 5.17 26.41 22.49
C VAL A 269 4.65 25.13 21.89
N ASN A 270 4.74 25.00 20.56
CA ASN A 270 4.32 23.81 19.82
C ASN A 270 5.41 22.75 19.91
N GLU A 271 5.44 22.02 21.01
CA GLU A 271 6.44 20.98 21.31
C GLU A 271 5.78 19.65 21.63
N TYR A 272 6.38 18.57 21.12
CA TYR A 272 5.96 17.19 21.35
C TYR A 272 7.16 16.38 21.82
N ARG A 273 7.00 15.65 22.93
CA ARG A 273 7.99 14.68 23.39
C ARG A 273 7.71 13.32 22.76
N PHE A 274 8.64 12.83 21.95
CA PHE A 274 8.42 11.61 21.15
C PHE A 274 8.29 10.36 22.02
N SER A 275 9.10 10.26 23.09
CA SER A 275 9.02 9.15 24.04
C SER A 275 9.23 9.66 25.47
N PRO A 276 8.47 9.15 26.44
CA PRO A 276 8.66 9.53 27.85
C PRO A 276 10.04 9.23 28.41
N THR A 277 10.75 8.24 27.83
CA THR A 277 12.05 7.75 28.31
C THR A 277 13.24 8.31 27.54
N SER A 278 13.01 9.05 26.44
CA SER A 278 14.08 9.63 25.62
C SER A 278 14.10 11.16 25.69
N ASP A 279 15.28 11.75 25.50
CA ASP A 279 15.45 13.19 25.27
C ASP A 279 15.28 13.48 23.76
N ASP A 280 14.12 13.13 23.23
CA ASP A 280 13.74 13.28 21.81
C ASP A 280 12.45 14.10 21.72
N PHE A 281 12.60 15.32 21.25
CA PHE A 281 11.52 16.30 21.16
C PHE A 281 11.34 16.77 19.72
N VAL A 282 10.12 17.16 19.40
CA VAL A 282 9.78 17.82 18.14
C VAL A 282 9.19 19.17 18.46
N ARG A 283 9.67 20.23 17.81
CA ARG A 283 9.11 21.57 17.95
C ARG A 283 8.84 22.21 16.59
N VAL A 284 7.71 22.89 16.50
CA VAL A 284 7.32 23.70 15.34
C VAL A 284 7.55 25.15 15.67
N PHE A 285 8.39 25.83 14.87
CA PHE A 285 8.66 27.24 14.95
C PHE A 285 7.98 27.95 13.80
N TYR A 286 7.02 28.83 14.10
CA TYR A 286 6.40 29.71 13.11
C TYR A 286 7.14 31.04 13.10
N LEU A 287 7.54 31.49 11.91
CA LEU A 287 8.29 32.74 11.74
C LEU A 287 7.33 33.88 11.39
N THR A 288 7.43 34.96 12.15
CA THR A 288 6.63 36.19 11.95
C THR A 288 7.55 37.41 12.09
N PRO A 289 7.61 38.31 11.07
CA PRO A 289 6.87 38.26 9.79
C PRO A 289 7.31 37.04 8.94
N ALA A 290 6.43 36.62 8.00
CA ALA A 290 6.68 35.49 7.13
C ALA A 290 7.89 35.77 6.21
N PRO A 291 8.98 35.00 6.29
CA PRO A 291 10.15 35.17 5.40
C PRO A 291 9.83 34.64 4.00
N THR A 292 10.72 34.96 3.04
CA THR A 292 10.67 34.31 1.73
C THR A 292 11.05 32.82 1.87
N PRO A 293 10.65 31.95 0.92
CA PRO A 293 11.05 30.55 0.94
C PRO A 293 12.57 30.33 1.02
N GLU A 294 13.34 31.18 0.33
CA GLU A 294 14.81 31.17 0.33
C GLU A 294 15.36 31.48 1.71
N SER A 295 14.88 32.57 2.35
CA SER A 295 15.29 32.96 3.71
C SER A 295 14.90 31.90 4.74
N LEU A 296 13.73 31.25 4.59
CA LEU A 296 13.32 30.15 5.44
C LEU A 296 14.28 28.96 5.33
N GLN A 297 14.69 28.61 4.10
CA GLN A 297 15.67 27.55 3.84
C GLN A 297 17.05 27.88 4.39
N GLU A 298 17.53 29.14 4.24
CA GLU A 298 18.78 29.60 4.82
C GLU A 298 18.77 29.49 6.34
N THR A 299 17.68 29.92 6.98
CA THR A 299 17.52 29.81 8.44
C THR A 299 17.60 28.37 8.90
N ALA A 300 16.88 27.47 8.23
CA ALA A 300 16.93 26.04 8.54
C ALA A 300 18.32 25.43 8.27
N GLY A 301 19.02 25.92 7.23
CA GLY A 301 20.41 25.54 6.93
C GLY A 301 21.38 25.93 8.06
N ARG A 302 21.30 27.19 8.54
CA ARG A 302 22.10 27.66 9.67
C ARG A 302 21.81 26.89 10.95
N VAL A 303 20.55 26.60 11.26
CA VAL A 303 20.14 25.80 12.40
C VAL A 303 20.80 24.42 12.34
N ARG A 304 20.75 23.75 11.18
CA ARG A 304 21.39 22.43 10.99
C ARG A 304 22.88 22.48 11.25
N GLN A 305 23.57 23.47 10.72
CA GLN A 305 25.02 23.61 10.87
C GLN A 305 25.43 24.02 12.28
N THR A 306 24.86 25.11 12.82
CA THR A 306 25.29 25.68 14.11
C THR A 306 24.89 24.80 15.29
N CYS A 307 23.69 24.19 15.25
CA CYS A 307 23.19 23.35 16.35
C CYS A 307 23.50 21.87 16.16
N ASN A 308 24.17 21.49 15.09
CA ASN A 308 24.41 20.08 14.71
C ASN A 308 23.12 19.24 14.78
N ILE A 309 22.08 19.74 14.11
CA ILE A 309 20.74 19.11 14.02
C ILE A 309 20.58 18.50 12.64
N ARG A 310 20.20 17.22 12.57
CA ARG A 310 19.96 16.55 11.28
C ARG A 310 18.53 16.72 10.78
N ARG A 311 17.56 16.72 11.70
CA ARG A 311 16.13 16.78 11.38
C ARG A 311 15.57 18.18 11.60
N ALA A 312 15.85 19.07 10.67
CA ALA A 312 15.25 20.41 10.61
C ALA A 312 14.74 20.64 9.19
N PHE A 313 13.43 20.80 9.04
CA PHE A 313 12.74 20.91 7.74
C PHE A 313 11.85 22.12 7.73
N THR A 314 11.69 22.73 6.56
CA THR A 314 10.85 23.89 6.33
C THR A 314 9.50 23.48 5.76
N TYR A 315 8.47 24.24 6.10
CA TYR A 315 7.17 24.21 5.45
C TYR A 315 6.77 25.62 5.05
N ASN A 316 6.66 25.87 3.74
CA ASN A 316 6.56 27.24 3.20
C ASN A 316 5.19 27.88 3.48
N ALA A 317 4.09 27.13 3.33
CA ALA A 317 2.75 27.70 3.43
C ALA A 317 2.48 28.44 4.77
N PRO A 318 2.81 27.89 5.97
CA PRO A 318 2.69 28.58 7.24
C PRO A 318 3.99 29.30 7.66
N SER A 319 5.04 29.33 6.84
CA SER A 319 6.37 29.84 7.21
C SER A 319 6.91 29.18 8.50
N ALA A 320 6.95 27.85 8.53
CA ALA A 320 7.35 27.07 9.69
C ALA A 320 8.69 26.32 9.48
N ILE A 321 9.44 26.17 10.57
CA ILE A 321 10.57 25.22 10.67
C ILE A 321 10.21 24.19 11.72
N VAL A 322 10.29 22.91 11.34
CA VAL A 322 10.04 21.76 12.24
C VAL A 322 11.37 21.10 12.56
N ILE A 323 11.65 20.94 13.83
CA ILE A 323 12.92 20.41 14.33
C ILE A 323 12.65 19.23 15.24
N ARG A 324 13.41 18.14 15.06
CA ARG A 324 13.44 17.01 15.99
C ARG A 324 14.87 16.73 16.43
N ASP A 325 15.13 16.88 17.73
CA ASP A 325 16.40 16.58 18.40
C ASP A 325 16.21 16.64 19.93
N THR A 326 17.29 16.64 20.70
CA THR A 326 17.28 16.81 22.16
C THR A 326 16.73 18.19 22.57
N ALA A 327 16.16 18.29 23.78
CA ALA A 327 15.62 19.53 24.32
C ALA A 327 16.65 20.69 24.31
N GLN A 328 17.91 20.37 24.62
CA GLN A 328 19.00 21.35 24.64
C GLN A 328 19.24 21.94 23.25
N LYS A 329 19.34 21.09 22.20
CA LYS A 329 19.58 21.55 20.83
C LYS A 329 18.39 22.32 20.27
N ILE A 330 17.14 21.89 20.56
CA ILE A 330 15.94 22.61 20.16
C ILE A 330 15.89 24.01 20.81
N THR A 331 16.29 24.13 22.07
CA THR A 331 16.38 25.42 22.75
C THR A 331 17.40 26.33 22.10
N LEU A 332 18.58 25.80 21.73
CA LEU A 332 19.62 26.55 21.02
C LEU A 332 19.14 27.01 19.64
N ALA A 333 18.49 26.10 18.90
CA ALA A 333 17.88 26.41 17.60
C ALA A 333 16.83 27.53 17.70
N GLY A 334 15.99 27.51 18.76
CA GLY A 334 14.99 28.55 19.01
C GLY A 334 15.59 29.93 19.20
N LYS A 335 16.72 30.05 19.94
CA LYS A 335 17.43 31.33 20.09
C LYS A 335 17.97 31.84 18.77
N LEU A 336 18.61 30.96 17.99
CA LEU A 336 19.16 31.31 16.68
C LEU A 336 18.07 31.75 15.68
N ILE A 337 16.90 31.10 15.68
CA ILE A 337 15.75 31.49 14.84
C ILE A 337 15.23 32.87 15.26
N GLN A 338 15.12 33.16 16.56
CA GLN A 338 14.67 34.46 17.07
C GLN A 338 15.65 35.61 16.76
N GLU A 339 16.94 35.35 16.76
CA GLU A 339 17.97 36.35 16.40
C GLU A 339 17.89 36.75 14.92
N GLN A 340 17.49 35.83 14.06
CA GLN A 340 17.33 36.10 12.61
C GLN A 340 16.00 36.73 12.24
N ALA A 341 15.00 36.67 13.10
CA ALA A 341 13.69 37.28 12.89
C ALA A 341 13.67 38.78 13.29
N LYS A 342 14.77 39.30 13.86
CA LYS A 342 14.95 40.71 14.19
C LYS A 342 15.65 41.48 13.06
#